data_63c832689f69d9012d8ef5ee07c56111
#
_entry.id   63c832689f69d9012d8ef5ee07c56111
#
_cell.length_a   1.000
_cell.length_b   1.000
_cell.length_c   1.000
_cell.angle_alpha   90.00
_cell.angle_beta   90.00
_cell.angle_gamma   90.00
#
_symmetry.space_group_name_H-M   'P 1'
#
loop_
_entity.id
_entity.type
_entity.pdbx_description
1 polymer ?
#
loop_
_entity_poly.entity_id
_entity_poly.type
_entity_poly.pdbx_seq_one_letter_code
_entity_poly.pdbx_strand_id
1 'polypeptide(L)'
;MRTFTPKAGDVARKWHVIDAEGVVLGRLASHAAVLLRGKHKTTFAPHMDMGDFVVVINAEKVVLTGQKAGQKFAHHHSGFPGGMTSIVYSDLINSDPTRIVEKAILGMIPKNKLGRTVGSKLKVYAGPAHPHAAQNPTPFVFTQVSQMTK
;
A
#
# COMPACT_ATOMS: atom_id res chain seq x y z
N MET A 1 3.80 14.21 35.35
CA MET A 1 4.22 14.19 33.93
C MET A 1 2.98 14.03 33.06
N ARG A 2 2.82 14.84 32.01
CA ARG A 2 1.75 14.63 31.01
C ARG A 2 2.35 13.91 29.80
N THR A 3 1.73 12.81 29.37
CA THR A 3 2.10 12.14 28.11
C THR A 3 1.68 13.02 26.93
N PHE A 4 2.52 13.05 25.89
CA PHE A 4 2.22 13.76 24.65
C PHE A 4 0.97 13.13 23.98
N THR A 5 -0.02 13.98 23.70
CA THR A 5 -1.18 13.59 22.91
C THR A 5 -1.27 14.51 21.69
N PRO A 6 -1.11 13.98 20.47
CA PRO A 6 -1.12 14.81 19.26
C PRO A 6 -2.48 15.45 19.03
N LYS A 7 -2.48 16.68 18.52
CA LYS A 7 -3.67 17.40 18.05
C LYS A 7 -3.71 17.42 16.53
N ALA A 8 -4.85 17.76 15.95
CA ALA A 8 -5.02 17.83 14.50
C ALA A 8 -4.01 18.77 13.80
N GLY A 9 -3.60 19.84 14.47
CA GLY A 9 -2.59 20.80 13.96
C GLY A 9 -1.16 20.27 13.98
N ASP A 10 -0.87 19.23 14.74
CA ASP A 10 0.49 18.68 14.87
C ASP A 10 0.84 17.67 13.76
N VAL A 11 -0.11 17.41 12.84
CA VAL A 11 0.04 16.39 11.80
C VAL A 11 0.77 16.97 10.59
N ALA A 12 2.08 16.78 10.52
CA ALA A 12 2.86 17.02 9.31
C ALA A 12 2.79 15.79 8.38
N ARG A 13 2.24 15.95 7.17
CA ARG A 13 2.14 14.89 6.16
C ARG A 13 3.16 15.11 5.06
N LYS A 14 3.84 14.02 4.68
CA LYS A 14 4.80 14.00 3.57
C LYS A 14 4.26 13.11 2.46
N TRP A 15 4.83 13.26 1.27
CA TRP A 15 4.55 12.39 0.14
C TRP A 15 5.76 11.50 -0.10
N HIS A 16 5.51 10.21 -0.28
CA HIS A 16 6.53 9.21 -0.59
C HIS A 16 6.19 8.52 -1.89
N VAL A 17 7.19 8.31 -2.74
CA VAL A 17 7.07 7.46 -3.91
C VAL A 17 7.82 6.16 -3.67
N ILE A 18 7.18 5.04 -3.95
CA ILE A 18 7.73 3.68 -3.84
C ILE A 18 7.76 3.09 -5.24
N ASP A 19 8.95 2.67 -5.68
CA ASP A 19 9.08 1.89 -6.89
C ASP A 19 8.85 0.41 -6.58
N ALA A 20 7.88 -0.21 -7.28
CA ALA A 20 7.53 -1.61 -7.13
C ALA A 20 8.36 -2.55 -8.00
N GLU A 21 9.20 -2.02 -8.90
CA GLU A 21 9.99 -2.83 -9.83
C GLU A 21 10.92 -3.80 -9.09
N GLY A 22 10.76 -5.10 -9.32
CA GLY A 22 11.56 -6.15 -8.71
C GLY A 22 11.33 -6.37 -7.20
N VAL A 23 10.37 -5.67 -6.59
CA VAL A 23 10.09 -5.79 -5.17
C VAL A 23 9.00 -6.84 -4.91
N VAL A 24 9.20 -7.66 -3.88
CA VAL A 24 8.21 -8.66 -3.46
C VAL A 24 6.96 -7.98 -2.91
N LEU A 25 5.78 -8.31 -3.46
CA LEU A 25 4.49 -7.70 -3.15
C LEU A 25 4.21 -7.56 -1.64
N GLY A 26 4.42 -8.63 -0.85
CA GLY A 26 4.12 -8.61 0.58
C GLY A 26 5.03 -7.66 1.37
N ARG A 27 6.30 -7.56 0.97
CA ARG A 27 7.28 -6.67 1.61
C ARG A 27 7.02 -5.21 1.26
N LEU A 28 6.73 -4.92 -0.01
CA LEU A 28 6.27 -3.61 -0.45
C LEU A 28 5.03 -3.18 0.35
N ALA A 29 4.04 -4.07 0.47
CA ALA A 29 2.79 -3.78 1.16
C ALA A 29 3.00 -3.47 2.64
N SER A 30 3.89 -4.17 3.32
CA SER A 30 4.19 -3.92 4.75
C SER A 30 4.81 -2.55 4.98
N HIS A 31 5.77 -2.13 4.14
CA HIS A 31 6.38 -0.79 4.24
C HIS A 31 5.39 0.32 3.89
N ALA A 32 4.63 0.16 2.82
CA ALA A 32 3.59 1.11 2.45
C ALA A 32 2.55 1.29 3.57
N ALA A 33 2.13 0.20 4.22
CA ALA A 33 1.20 0.25 5.34
C ALA A 33 1.78 0.96 6.58
N VAL A 34 3.08 0.82 6.86
CA VAL A 34 3.78 1.54 7.95
C VAL A 34 3.78 3.04 7.67
N LEU A 35 4.09 3.47 6.45
CA LEU A 35 4.08 4.87 6.04
C LEU A 35 2.67 5.48 6.08
N LEU A 36 1.69 4.79 5.51
CA LEU A 36 0.29 5.21 5.48
C LEU A 36 -0.31 5.38 6.88
N ARG A 37 0.02 4.49 7.81
CA ARG A 37 -0.39 4.60 9.22
C ARG A 37 0.40 5.62 10.03
N GLY A 38 1.61 5.98 9.57
CA GLY A 38 2.50 6.87 10.28
C GLY A 38 3.28 6.23 11.42
N LYS A 39 3.42 4.90 11.44
CA LYS A 39 4.16 4.16 12.48
C LYS A 39 5.67 4.47 12.52
N HIS A 40 6.21 5.08 11.46
CA HIS A 40 7.60 5.54 11.38
C HIS A 40 7.83 6.85 12.16
N LYS A 41 6.76 7.55 12.55
CA LYS A 41 6.83 8.83 13.28
C LYS A 41 6.82 8.60 14.79
N THR A 42 7.65 9.35 15.51
CA THR A 42 7.69 9.33 17.00
C THR A 42 6.38 9.81 17.63
N THR A 43 5.63 10.65 16.91
CA THR A 43 4.34 11.20 17.34
C THR A 43 3.16 10.29 17.04
N PHE A 44 3.38 9.05 16.58
CA PHE A 44 2.33 8.13 16.23
C PHE A 44 1.29 7.94 17.34
N ALA A 45 0.01 8.07 17.00
CA ALA A 45 -1.10 7.79 17.90
C ALA A 45 -2.15 6.89 17.21
N PRO A 46 -2.67 5.84 17.88
CA PRO A 46 -3.60 4.89 17.25
C PRO A 46 -4.96 5.48 16.91
N HIS A 47 -5.38 6.55 17.60
CA HIS A 47 -6.69 7.19 17.46
C HIS A 47 -6.73 8.29 16.40
N MET A 48 -5.55 8.70 15.87
CA MET A 48 -5.44 9.76 14.88
C MET A 48 -4.74 9.29 13.61
N ASP A 49 -5.07 9.93 12.49
CA ASP A 49 -4.37 9.71 11.23
C ASP A 49 -3.10 10.57 11.15
N MET A 50 -1.98 10.00 11.58
CA MET A 50 -0.65 10.62 11.55
C MET A 50 0.16 10.25 10.30
N GLY A 51 -0.42 9.45 9.40
CA GLY A 51 0.27 8.87 8.24
C GLY A 51 0.50 9.83 7.09
N ASP A 52 1.39 9.41 6.21
CA ASP A 52 1.83 10.12 5.02
C ASP A 52 1.07 9.64 3.77
N PHE A 53 1.19 10.39 2.67
CA PHE A 53 0.71 9.97 1.37
C PHE A 53 1.73 9.03 0.71
N VAL A 54 1.26 7.97 0.08
CA VAL A 54 2.10 6.98 -0.60
C VAL A 54 1.65 6.84 -2.04
N VAL A 55 2.59 7.03 -2.94
CA VAL A 55 2.45 6.79 -4.37
C VAL A 55 3.28 5.56 -4.72
N VAL A 56 2.67 4.53 -5.30
CA VAL A 56 3.37 3.33 -5.79
C VAL A 56 3.38 3.39 -7.31
N ILE A 57 4.56 3.25 -7.91
CA ILE A 57 4.77 3.21 -9.35
C ILE A 57 5.24 1.83 -9.80
N ASN A 58 5.18 1.54 -11.10
CA ASN A 58 5.59 0.26 -11.69
C ASN A 58 4.88 -0.97 -11.09
N ALA A 59 3.59 -0.86 -10.77
CA ALA A 59 2.84 -1.96 -10.16
C ALA A 59 2.78 -3.23 -11.04
N GLU A 60 2.91 -3.10 -12.36
CA GLU A 60 2.99 -4.23 -13.30
C GLU A 60 4.24 -5.10 -13.11
N LYS A 61 5.33 -4.52 -12.57
CA LYS A 61 6.62 -5.19 -12.38
C LYS A 61 6.82 -5.76 -10.97
N VAL A 62 5.77 -5.78 -10.17
CA VAL A 62 5.81 -6.35 -8.82
C VAL A 62 6.04 -7.86 -8.88
N VAL A 63 6.82 -8.40 -7.94
CA VAL A 63 7.20 -9.80 -7.92
C VAL A 63 6.35 -10.59 -6.93
N LEU A 64 5.82 -11.74 -7.40
CA LEU A 64 5.19 -12.74 -6.55
C LEU A 64 6.15 -13.92 -6.36
N THR A 65 6.48 -14.25 -5.12
CA THR A 65 7.41 -15.35 -4.80
C THR A 65 6.72 -16.72 -4.82
N GLY A 66 7.48 -17.75 -5.21
CA GLY A 66 6.98 -19.14 -5.29
C GLY A 66 5.88 -19.29 -6.34
N GLN A 67 4.94 -20.19 -6.10
CA GLN A 67 3.84 -20.49 -7.04
C GLN A 67 2.59 -19.60 -6.84
N LYS A 68 2.72 -18.46 -6.14
CA LYS A 68 1.58 -17.59 -5.80
C LYS A 68 0.86 -17.02 -7.03
N ALA A 69 1.56 -16.80 -8.13
CA ALA A 69 0.94 -16.30 -9.34
C ALA A 69 -0.19 -17.22 -9.85
N GLY A 70 0.03 -18.54 -9.84
CA GLY A 70 -0.96 -19.52 -10.30
C GLY A 70 -1.91 -20.05 -9.20
N GLN A 71 -1.47 -20.04 -7.93
CA GLN A 71 -2.25 -20.66 -6.84
C GLN A 71 -3.07 -19.65 -6.02
N LYS A 72 -2.71 -18.36 -6.03
CA LYS A 72 -3.42 -17.36 -5.24
C LYS A 72 -4.56 -16.76 -6.02
N PHE A 73 -5.73 -16.67 -5.38
CA PHE A 73 -6.95 -16.10 -5.96
C PHE A 73 -7.30 -14.76 -5.28
N ALA A 74 -7.79 -13.84 -6.07
CA ALA A 74 -8.47 -12.64 -5.60
C ALA A 74 -9.97 -12.92 -5.62
N HIS A 75 -10.57 -12.99 -4.45
CA HIS A 75 -12.00 -13.21 -4.30
C HIS A 75 -12.76 -11.88 -4.19
N HIS A 76 -13.92 -11.83 -4.86
CA HIS A 76 -14.89 -10.76 -4.74
C HIS A 76 -16.29 -11.37 -4.63
N HIS A 77 -17.15 -10.82 -3.79
CA HIS A 77 -18.52 -11.27 -3.61
C HIS A 77 -19.48 -10.12 -3.91
N SER A 78 -20.49 -10.37 -4.75
CA SER A 78 -21.48 -9.36 -5.15
C SER A 78 -22.55 -9.09 -4.10
N GLY A 79 -22.68 -9.94 -3.07
CA GLY A 79 -23.73 -9.88 -2.05
C GLY A 79 -24.94 -10.77 -2.35
N PHE A 80 -25.06 -11.34 -3.56
CA PHE A 80 -26.14 -12.24 -3.93
C PHE A 80 -25.76 -13.73 -3.74
N PRO A 81 -26.73 -14.65 -3.53
CA PRO A 81 -26.47 -16.08 -3.50
C PRO A 81 -25.69 -16.54 -4.74
N GLY A 82 -24.60 -17.30 -4.56
CA GLY A 82 -23.74 -17.74 -5.65
C GLY A 82 -22.85 -16.65 -6.29
N GLY A 83 -22.87 -15.41 -5.79
CA GLY A 83 -22.19 -14.26 -6.37
C GLY A 83 -20.70 -14.15 -6.06
N MET A 84 -19.99 -15.26 -5.79
CA MET A 84 -18.55 -15.27 -5.56
C MET A 84 -17.78 -15.38 -6.88
N THR A 85 -16.92 -14.41 -7.14
CA THR A 85 -15.99 -14.43 -8.28
C THR A 85 -14.58 -14.58 -7.77
N SER A 86 -13.81 -15.48 -8.40
CA SER A 86 -12.42 -15.79 -8.06
C SER A 86 -11.56 -15.61 -9.30
N ILE A 87 -10.56 -14.75 -9.23
CA ILE A 87 -9.62 -14.47 -10.32
C ILE A 87 -8.23 -14.90 -9.86
N VAL A 88 -7.49 -15.62 -10.69
CA VAL A 88 -6.10 -16.01 -10.42
C VAL A 88 -5.21 -14.77 -10.44
N TYR A 89 -4.18 -14.75 -9.60
CA TYR A 89 -3.28 -13.57 -9.53
C TYR A 89 -2.49 -13.35 -10.82
N SER A 90 -2.15 -14.39 -11.59
CA SER A 90 -1.53 -14.26 -12.91
C SER A 90 -2.38 -13.43 -13.87
N ASP A 91 -3.68 -13.74 -13.92
CA ASP A 91 -4.61 -13.05 -14.82
C ASP A 91 -4.88 -11.62 -14.34
N LEU A 92 -4.91 -11.44 -13.04
CA LEU A 92 -5.13 -10.12 -12.43
C LEU A 92 -3.92 -9.18 -12.64
N ILE A 93 -2.67 -9.69 -12.62
CA ILE A 93 -1.48 -8.88 -12.94
C ILE A 93 -1.55 -8.38 -14.39
N ASN A 94 -1.99 -9.23 -15.30
CA ASN A 94 -2.06 -8.88 -16.72
C ASN A 94 -3.21 -7.90 -17.03
N SER A 95 -4.34 -8.02 -16.31
CA SER A 95 -5.52 -7.18 -16.54
C SER A 95 -5.49 -5.88 -15.74
N ASP A 96 -5.19 -5.95 -14.45
CA ASP A 96 -5.21 -4.80 -13.53
C ASP A 96 -4.18 -4.96 -12.41
N PRO A 97 -2.90 -4.65 -12.68
CA PRO A 97 -1.83 -4.79 -11.70
C PRO A 97 -1.99 -3.84 -10.50
N THR A 98 -2.64 -2.69 -10.69
CA THR A 98 -2.85 -1.71 -9.60
C THR A 98 -3.68 -2.31 -8.49
N ARG A 99 -4.72 -3.05 -8.84
CA ARG A 99 -5.64 -3.68 -7.89
C ARG A 99 -4.98 -4.71 -6.98
N ILE A 100 -3.96 -5.43 -7.47
CA ILE A 100 -3.22 -6.39 -6.66
C ILE A 100 -2.46 -5.68 -5.55
N VAL A 101 -1.75 -4.62 -5.90
CA VAL A 101 -0.95 -3.84 -4.96
C VAL A 101 -1.86 -3.14 -3.96
N GLU A 102 -2.93 -2.50 -4.41
CA GLU A 102 -3.92 -1.87 -3.53
C GLU A 102 -4.52 -2.88 -2.53
N LYS A 103 -4.98 -4.03 -3.02
CA LYS A 103 -5.58 -5.07 -2.17
C LYS A 103 -4.59 -5.61 -1.13
N ALA A 104 -3.32 -5.76 -1.49
CA ALA A 104 -2.28 -6.19 -0.57
C ALA A 104 -2.02 -5.15 0.53
N ILE A 105 -1.91 -3.86 0.18
CA ILE A 105 -1.66 -2.77 1.11
C ILE A 105 -2.87 -2.53 2.01
N LEU A 106 -4.07 -2.41 1.43
CA LEU A 106 -5.31 -2.18 2.17
C LEU A 106 -5.65 -3.35 3.11
N GLY A 107 -5.25 -4.58 2.74
CA GLY A 107 -5.34 -5.74 3.62
C GLY A 107 -4.51 -5.66 4.90
N MET A 108 -3.44 -4.85 4.90
CA MET A 108 -2.55 -4.62 6.06
C MET A 108 -2.95 -3.39 6.90
N ILE A 109 -3.95 -2.63 6.46
CA ILE A 109 -4.50 -1.48 7.19
C ILE A 109 -5.69 -1.94 8.03
N PRO A 110 -5.93 -1.36 9.23
CA PRO A 110 -7.09 -1.68 10.06
C PRO A 110 -8.42 -1.45 9.33
N LYS A 111 -9.36 -2.38 9.48
CA LYS A 111 -10.68 -2.34 8.82
C LYS A 111 -11.71 -1.53 9.62
N ASN A 112 -11.44 -0.26 9.87
CA ASN A 112 -12.31 0.66 10.59
C ASN A 112 -12.47 1.99 9.82
N LYS A 113 -13.23 2.95 10.37
CA LYS A 113 -13.42 4.27 9.75
C LYS A 113 -12.08 4.99 9.50
N LEU A 114 -11.18 4.98 10.50
CA LEU A 114 -9.84 5.55 10.39
C LEU A 114 -9.02 4.87 9.31
N GLY A 115 -9.09 3.54 9.21
CA GLY A 115 -8.40 2.78 8.16
C GLY A 115 -8.86 3.13 6.74
N ARG A 116 -10.15 3.45 6.53
CA ARG A 116 -10.63 3.95 5.23
C ARG A 116 -10.02 5.30 4.86
N THR A 117 -9.96 6.22 5.82
CA THR A 117 -9.29 7.53 5.64
C THR A 117 -7.80 7.36 5.35
N VAL A 118 -7.12 6.46 6.07
CA VAL A 118 -5.71 6.12 5.82
C VAL A 118 -5.53 5.54 4.42
N GLY A 119 -6.41 4.62 4.01
CA GLY A 119 -6.35 3.97 2.69
C GLY A 119 -6.54 4.94 1.52
N SER A 120 -7.32 6.02 1.68
CA SER A 120 -7.53 7.02 0.61
C SER A 120 -6.26 7.79 0.22
N LYS A 121 -5.24 7.78 1.08
CA LYS A 121 -3.92 8.39 0.83
C LYS A 121 -2.99 7.52 -0.03
N LEU A 122 -3.38 6.29 -0.33
CA LEU A 122 -2.67 5.42 -1.24
C LEU A 122 -3.05 5.75 -2.70
N LYS A 123 -2.03 5.88 -3.55
CA LYS A 123 -2.17 6.02 -5.00
C LYS A 123 -1.27 4.99 -5.67
N VAL A 124 -1.81 4.19 -6.57
CA VAL A 124 -1.07 3.13 -7.27
C VAL A 124 -1.17 3.34 -8.77
N TYR A 125 -0.04 3.22 -9.46
CA TYR A 125 0.08 3.36 -10.91
C TYR A 125 0.78 2.16 -11.51
N ALA A 126 0.29 1.68 -12.64
CA ALA A 126 0.85 0.54 -13.36
C ALA A 126 2.26 0.83 -13.87
N GLY A 127 2.43 1.97 -14.54
CA GLY A 127 3.68 2.42 -15.12
C GLY A 127 4.51 3.35 -14.23
N PRO A 128 5.60 3.92 -14.77
CA PRO A 128 6.53 4.80 -14.05
C PRO A 128 5.99 6.23 -13.84
N ALA A 129 5.00 6.66 -14.62
CA ALA A 129 4.50 8.03 -14.59
C ALA A 129 3.37 8.17 -13.55
N HIS A 130 3.38 9.30 -12.83
CA HIS A 130 2.33 9.67 -11.88
C HIS A 130 2.01 11.17 -11.93
N PRO A 131 0.77 11.61 -11.68
CA PRO A 131 0.37 13.02 -11.77
C PRO A 131 0.76 13.87 -10.54
N HIS A 132 1.44 13.28 -9.54
CA HIS A 132 1.74 13.93 -8.26
C HIS A 132 3.11 14.61 -8.20
N ALA A 133 3.65 15.09 -9.33
CA ALA A 133 4.95 15.79 -9.35
C ALA A 133 4.91 17.10 -8.55
N ALA A 134 3.79 17.81 -8.56
CA ALA A 134 3.62 19.08 -7.84
C ALA A 134 3.74 18.93 -6.32
N GLN A 135 3.48 17.75 -5.76
CA GLN A 135 3.61 17.46 -4.33
C GLN A 135 5.05 17.13 -3.90
N ASN A 136 6.02 17.12 -4.84
CA ASN A 136 7.43 16.78 -4.60
C ASN A 136 7.60 15.51 -3.74
N PRO A 137 7.10 14.35 -4.17
CA PRO A 137 7.19 13.13 -3.39
C PRO A 137 8.65 12.69 -3.23
N THR A 138 9.02 12.33 -2.00
CA THR A 138 10.37 11.82 -1.70
C THR A 138 10.45 10.32 -2.05
N PRO A 139 11.51 9.89 -2.77
CA PRO A 139 11.69 8.48 -3.06
C PRO A 139 11.94 7.68 -1.76
N PHE A 140 11.22 6.58 -1.60
CA PHE A 140 11.43 5.65 -0.50
C PHE A 140 12.37 4.54 -0.95
N VAL A 141 13.49 4.42 -0.25
CA VAL A 141 14.49 3.37 -0.52
C VAL A 141 14.32 2.23 0.48
N PHE A 142 14.23 1.01 -0.03
CA PHE A 142 14.21 -0.20 0.81
C PHE A 142 15.60 -0.41 1.42
N THR A 143 15.69 -0.40 2.75
CA THR A 143 16.95 -0.54 3.48
C THR A 143 17.43 -1.99 3.59
N GLN A 144 16.54 -2.96 3.35
CA GLN A 144 16.85 -4.39 3.48
C GLN A 144 16.87 -5.05 2.10
N VAL A 145 18.03 -5.55 1.68
CA VAL A 145 18.23 -6.30 0.43
C VAL A 145 17.27 -7.51 0.32
N SER A 146 16.91 -8.12 1.44
CA SER A 146 15.94 -9.22 1.49
C SER A 146 14.50 -8.83 1.09
N GLN A 147 14.22 -7.57 0.84
CA GLN A 147 12.91 -7.08 0.39
C GLN A 147 12.76 -7.06 -1.13
N MET A 148 13.89 -7.15 -1.82
CA MET A 148 13.96 -7.26 -3.27
C MET A 148 14.22 -8.71 -3.67
N THR A 149 13.80 -9.11 -4.85
CA THR A 149 14.26 -10.36 -5.47
C THR A 149 15.69 -10.15 -5.99
N LYS A 150 16.49 -11.19 -5.86
CA LYS A 150 17.77 -11.27 -6.57
C LYS A 150 17.50 -11.59 -8.04
#